data_d09f50b85174c4256ef2c62c83edbf47
#
_entry.id   d09f50b85174c4256ef2c62c83edbf47
#
_cell.length_a   1.000
_cell.length_b   1.000
_cell.length_c   1.000
_cell.angle_alpha   90.00
_cell.angle_beta   90.00
_cell.angle_gamma   90.00
#
_symmetry.space_group_name_H-M   'P 1'
#
loop_
_entity.id
_entity.type
_entity.pdbx_description
1 polymer ?
#
loop_
_entity_poly.entity_id
_entity_poly.type
_entity_poly.pdbx_seq_one_letter_code
_entity_poly.pdbx_strand_id
1 'polypeptide(L)'
;DYRLHQGRNFIGRSSEMDVCILGDNTVSRSSHAIVVYDPRSNVYLAQPGSSKELFYVNDKLVLNPVELKTMDLLNIGDTKLMFVPLCGEQFHW
;
A
#
# COMPACT_ATOMS: atom_id res chain seq x y z
N ASP A 1 11.38 4.10 4.81
CA ASP A 1 10.28 4.93 4.31
C ASP A 1 10.10 4.76 2.83
N TYR A 2 8.87 4.66 2.39
CA TYR A 2 8.54 4.51 0.98
C TYR A 2 7.69 5.70 0.55
N ARG A 3 7.97 6.22 -0.63
CA ARG A 3 7.19 7.35 -1.15
C ARG A 3 6.17 6.83 -2.13
N LEU A 4 4.94 7.31 -1.98
CA LEU A 4 3.86 6.98 -2.89
C LEU A 4 3.75 8.08 -3.95
N HIS A 5 3.38 7.67 -5.17
CA HIS A 5 3.15 8.61 -6.25
C HIS A 5 1.70 8.49 -6.70
N GLN A 6 1.25 9.43 -7.53
CA GLN A 6 -0.12 9.34 -8.01
C GLN A 6 -0.29 8.10 -8.88
N GLY A 7 -1.48 7.58 -8.91
CA GLY A 7 -1.76 6.34 -9.61
C GLY A 7 -1.50 5.14 -8.74
N ARG A 8 -1.08 4.05 -9.36
CA ARG A 8 -0.92 2.78 -8.66
C ARG A 8 0.48 2.59 -8.15
N ASN A 9 0.58 2.26 -6.87
CA ASN A 9 1.84 1.94 -6.23
C ASN A 9 1.80 0.46 -5.87
N PHE A 10 2.65 -0.33 -6.54
CA PHE A 10 2.66 -1.77 -6.36
C PHE A 10 3.57 -2.16 -5.20
N ILE A 11 3.08 -3.01 -4.33
CA ILE A 11 3.82 -3.45 -3.14
C ILE A 11 4.12 -4.92 -3.27
N GLY A 12 5.39 -5.28 -3.16
CA GLY A 12 5.82 -6.66 -3.23
C GLY A 12 7.28 -6.81 -2.90
N ARG A 13 7.82 -8.01 -3.12
CA ARG A 13 9.19 -8.32 -2.75
C ARG A 13 10.19 -8.06 -3.87
N SER A 14 9.71 -7.98 -5.11
CA SER A 14 10.58 -7.76 -6.24
C SER A 14 11.13 -6.32 -6.24
N SER A 15 12.36 -6.16 -6.70
CA SER A 15 12.97 -4.83 -6.78
C SER A 15 12.26 -3.92 -7.79
N GLU A 16 11.38 -4.48 -8.62
CA GLU A 16 10.62 -3.69 -9.58
C GLU A 16 9.36 -3.07 -8.97
N MET A 17 9.03 -3.43 -7.75
CA MET A 17 7.86 -2.87 -7.10
C MET A 17 8.12 -1.46 -6.60
N ASP A 18 7.10 -0.61 -6.62
CA ASP A 18 7.21 0.75 -6.11
C ASP A 18 7.53 0.75 -4.61
N VAL A 19 6.91 -0.14 -3.88
CA VAL A 19 7.23 -0.39 -2.49
C VAL A 19 7.82 -1.79 -2.42
N CYS A 20 9.14 -1.86 -2.35
CA CYS A 20 9.85 -3.12 -2.38
C CYS A 20 10.17 -3.55 -0.94
N ILE A 21 9.54 -4.62 -0.48
CA ILE A 21 9.75 -5.12 0.87
C ILE A 21 10.78 -6.24 0.81
N LEU A 22 11.95 -5.99 1.35
CA LEU A 22 13.03 -6.95 1.34
C LEU A 22 13.07 -7.71 2.66
N GLY A 23 13.52 -8.96 2.58
CA GLY A 23 13.75 -9.73 3.80
C GLY A 23 12.53 -10.43 4.38
N ASP A 24 11.37 -10.31 3.75
CA ASP A 24 10.17 -10.99 4.22
C ASP A 24 9.71 -11.95 3.14
N ASN A 25 9.97 -13.24 3.34
CA ASN A 25 9.63 -14.26 2.36
C ASN A 25 8.13 -14.52 2.27
N THR A 26 7.34 -13.99 3.19
CA THR A 26 5.89 -14.15 3.15
C THR A 26 5.24 -13.09 2.26
N VAL A 27 6.01 -12.10 1.79
CA VAL A 27 5.51 -11.10 0.86
C VAL A 27 5.70 -11.64 -0.55
N SER A 28 4.67 -11.54 -1.39
CA SER A 28 4.72 -12.02 -2.75
C SER A 28 5.77 -11.27 -3.56
N ARG A 29 6.42 -11.95 -4.48
CA ARG A 29 7.36 -11.30 -5.40
C ARG A 29 6.66 -10.32 -6.31
N SER A 30 5.50 -10.71 -6.80
CA SER A 30 4.71 -9.82 -7.64
C SER A 30 3.87 -8.94 -6.72
N SER A 31 2.98 -8.18 -7.30
CA SER A 31 2.17 -7.24 -6.53
C SER A 31 1.32 -7.98 -5.50
N HIS A 32 1.68 -7.84 -4.23
CA HIS A 32 0.95 -8.41 -3.10
C HIS A 32 -0.25 -7.52 -2.78
N ALA A 33 -0.04 -6.20 -2.88
CA ALA A 33 -1.08 -5.21 -2.64
C ALA A 33 -0.78 -4.01 -3.52
N ILE A 34 -1.79 -3.17 -3.73
CA ILE A 34 -1.66 -1.95 -4.52
C ILE A 34 -2.25 -0.81 -3.71
N VAL A 35 -1.51 0.30 -3.61
CA VAL A 35 -2.03 1.52 -3.02
C VAL A 35 -2.20 2.52 -4.16
N VAL A 36 -3.42 3.01 -4.33
CA VAL A 36 -3.75 3.94 -5.41
C VAL A 36 -3.97 5.31 -4.81
N TYR A 37 -3.29 6.30 -5.36
CA TYR A 37 -3.52 7.68 -4.98
C TYR A 37 -4.20 8.42 -6.13
N ASP A 38 -5.39 8.95 -5.86
CA ASP A 38 -6.14 9.74 -6.83
C ASP A 38 -6.06 11.20 -6.38
N PRO A 39 -5.24 12.02 -7.06
CA PRO A 39 -5.09 13.41 -6.66
C PRO A 39 -6.35 14.25 -6.92
N ARG A 40 -7.20 13.83 -7.85
CA ARG A 40 -8.42 14.58 -8.11
C ARG A 40 -9.37 14.54 -6.92
N SER A 41 -9.53 13.34 -6.34
CA SER A 41 -10.38 13.17 -5.18
C SER A 41 -9.62 13.33 -3.87
N ASN A 42 -8.31 13.39 -3.95
CA ASN A 42 -7.44 13.43 -2.79
C ASN A 42 -7.70 12.23 -1.87
N VAL A 43 -7.74 11.05 -2.48
CA VAL A 43 -8.10 9.81 -1.79
C VAL A 43 -7.02 8.78 -2.04
N TYR A 44 -6.68 8.01 -1.01
CA TYR A 44 -5.80 6.86 -1.13
C TYR A 44 -6.61 5.61 -0.90
N LEU A 45 -6.42 4.62 -1.77
CA LEU A 45 -7.13 3.34 -1.68
C LEU A 45 -6.12 2.21 -1.60
N ALA A 46 -6.44 1.17 -0.85
CA ALA A 46 -5.67 -0.07 -0.85
C ALA A 46 -6.51 -1.15 -1.47
N GLN A 47 -5.91 -1.95 -2.34
CA GLN A 47 -6.62 -3.02 -3.02
C GLN A 47 -5.70 -4.21 -3.22
N PRO A 48 -6.26 -5.41 -3.47
CA PRO A 48 -5.45 -6.59 -3.71
C PRO A 48 -4.60 -6.42 -4.97
N GLY A 49 -3.41 -7.00 -4.95
CA GLY A 49 -2.54 -7.01 -6.10
C GLY A 49 -2.83 -8.17 -7.05
N SER A 50 -1.89 -8.42 -7.95
CA SER A 50 -2.06 -9.49 -8.93
C SER A 50 -1.76 -10.87 -8.34
N SER A 51 -1.08 -10.95 -7.20
CA SER A 51 -0.82 -12.24 -6.57
C SER A 51 -2.09 -12.71 -5.88
N LYS A 52 -2.09 -13.98 -5.48
CA LYS A 52 -3.22 -14.54 -4.75
C LYS A 52 -3.08 -14.39 -3.25
N GLU A 53 -2.03 -13.71 -2.81
CA GLU A 53 -1.79 -13.53 -1.39
C GLU A 53 -2.73 -12.51 -0.80
N LEU A 54 -3.08 -12.70 0.44
CA LEU A 54 -3.99 -11.82 1.15
C LEU A 54 -3.23 -10.76 1.92
N PHE A 55 -3.89 -9.64 2.20
CA PHE A 55 -3.33 -8.64 3.09
C PHE A 55 -4.46 -7.98 3.87
N TYR A 56 -4.08 -7.23 4.91
CA TYR A 56 -5.05 -6.70 5.86
C TYR A 56 -4.78 -5.23 6.11
N VAL A 57 -5.84 -4.48 6.36
CA VAL A 57 -5.74 -3.10 6.82
C VAL A 57 -6.41 -3.05 8.18
N ASN A 58 -5.65 -2.67 9.21
CA ASN A 58 -6.11 -2.64 10.61
C ASN A 58 -6.75 -3.97 10.98
N ASP A 59 -6.08 -5.07 10.61
CA ASP A 59 -6.48 -6.45 10.89
C ASP A 59 -7.75 -6.90 10.18
N LYS A 60 -8.21 -6.14 9.20
CA LYS A 60 -9.37 -6.53 8.40
C LYS A 60 -8.91 -6.96 7.02
N LEU A 61 -9.38 -8.11 6.59
CA LEU A 61 -9.04 -8.67 5.28
C LEU A 61 -9.51 -7.75 4.16
N VAL A 62 -8.63 -7.48 3.19
CA VAL A 62 -8.94 -6.62 2.07
C VAL A 62 -9.18 -7.47 0.83
N LEU A 63 -10.41 -7.54 0.39
CA LEU A 63 -10.78 -8.26 -0.83
C LEU A 63 -11.21 -7.30 -1.93
N ASN A 64 -11.60 -6.09 -1.56
CA ASN A 64 -12.03 -5.04 -2.49
C ASN A 64 -11.31 -3.76 -2.10
N PRO A 65 -11.25 -2.76 -2.98
CA PRO A 65 -10.60 -1.50 -2.64
C PRO A 65 -11.22 -0.86 -1.39
N VAL A 66 -10.34 -0.41 -0.49
CA VAL A 66 -10.76 0.27 0.73
C VAL A 66 -10.00 1.58 0.84
N GLU A 67 -10.66 2.60 1.35
CA GLU A 67 -10.01 3.89 1.52
C GLU A 67 -9.05 3.85 2.71
N LEU A 68 -7.85 4.38 2.51
CA LEU A 68 -6.86 4.47 3.57
C LEU A 68 -6.96 5.82 4.27
N LYS A 69 -6.79 5.79 5.58
CA LYS A 69 -6.77 6.99 6.40
C LYS A 69 -5.44 7.06 7.13
N THR A 70 -5.11 8.24 7.58
CA THR A 70 -3.87 8.47 8.32
C THR A 70 -3.71 7.46 9.44
N MET A 71 -2.53 6.88 9.53
CA MET A 71 -2.15 5.93 10.58
C MET A 71 -2.75 4.53 10.41
N ASP A 72 -3.40 4.25 9.28
CA ASP A 72 -3.85 2.88 9.01
C ASP A 72 -2.63 1.97 8.87
N LEU A 73 -2.77 0.75 9.39
CA LEU A 73 -1.71 -0.24 9.34
C LEU A 73 -2.05 -1.29 8.29
N LEU A 74 -1.10 -1.51 7.38
CA LEU A 74 -1.23 -2.56 6.37
C LEU A 74 -0.36 -3.73 6.77
N ASN A 75 -0.97 -4.91 6.92
CA ASN A 75 -0.23 -6.13 7.18
C ASN A 75 -0.06 -6.87 5.87
N ILE A 76 1.17 -6.95 5.38
CA ILE A 76 1.50 -7.60 4.12
C ILE A 76 2.53 -8.65 4.44
N GLY A 77 2.12 -9.93 4.39
CA GLY A 77 2.96 -10.99 4.90
C GLY A 77 3.18 -10.75 6.40
N ASP A 78 4.44 -10.83 6.82
CA ASP A 78 4.80 -10.56 8.21
C ASP A 78 5.19 -9.10 8.41
N THR A 79 5.09 -8.28 7.37
CA THR A 79 5.51 -6.88 7.42
C THR A 79 4.32 -5.99 7.72
N LYS A 80 4.52 -5.01 8.58
CA LYS A 80 3.51 -4.00 8.88
C LYS A 80 3.99 -2.66 8.37
N LEU A 81 3.13 -1.99 7.60
CA LEU A 81 3.43 -0.67 7.07
C LEU A 81 2.37 0.30 7.59
N MET A 82 2.83 1.46 8.07
CA MET A 82 1.90 2.49 8.50
C MET A 82 1.72 3.50 7.38
N PHE A 83 0.47 3.82 7.08
CA PHE A 83 0.15 4.78 6.05
C PHE A 83 0.17 6.20 6.61
N VAL A 84 1.02 7.04 6.02
CA VAL A 84 1.11 8.44 6.43
C VAL A 84 1.09 9.29 5.16
N PRO A 85 -0.02 9.99 4.89
CA PRO A 85 -0.13 10.77 3.66
C PRO A 85 0.58 12.10 3.80
N LEU A 86 1.86 12.11 3.44
CA LEU A 86 2.65 13.33 3.57
C LEU A 86 2.23 14.41 2.61
N CYS A 87 1.68 14.03 1.47
CA CYS A 87 1.30 15.03 0.49
C CYS A 87 0.15 15.89 0.96
N GLY A 88 -0.57 15.46 1.96
CA GLY A 88 -1.67 16.25 2.47
C GLY A 88 -1.25 17.50 3.14
N GLU A 89 -0.02 17.55 3.62
CA GLU A 89 0.38 18.69 4.28
C GLU A 89 1.03 19.62 3.42
N GLN A 90 1.18 19.34 2.31
CA GLN A 90 1.74 20.21 1.52
C GLN A 90 0.87 20.96 0.88
N PHE A 91 0.30 20.93 1.19
CA PHE A 91 -0.38 21.49 0.70
C PHE A 91 -0.27 22.66 0.95
N HIS A 92 0.22 22.65 1.21
CA HIS A 92 0.53 23.14 1.53
C HIS A 92 0.79 23.78 1.36
N TRP A 93 0.68 24.15 1.47
CA TRP A 93 0.74 24.63 1.52
C TRP A 93 0.67 25.31 1.26
#